data_5de9ba1754e7bbdece177d46964b7e7f
#
_entry.id   5de9ba1754e7bbdece177d46964b7e7f
#
_cell.length_a   1.000
_cell.length_b   1.000
_cell.length_c   1.000
_cell.angle_alpha   90.00
_cell.angle_beta   90.00
_cell.angle_gamma   90.00
#
_symmetry.space_group_name_H-M   'P 1'
#
loop_
_entity.id
_entity.type
_entity.pdbx_description
1 polymer ?
#
loop_
_entity_poly.entity_id
_entity_poly.type
_entity_poly.pdbx_seq_one_letter_code
_entity_poly.pdbx_strand_id
1 'polypeptide(L)'
;DMAADTLTIYGNREVCDVFRECTRREMKDSVKANVRTMPVGAFEEIAFDDWRVYSMPAQHSSKDPLLYLIERNGKRYLHLCDTGRIPDDSMEFLKALKKRADVVSCDCTFLWEEAAPDARHMGLKEAARTAGRLRRAGVMDDGTKFAITHFPHNSRPSQEAVERAEREYGFIAAYDGMTLEI
;
A
#
# COMPACT_ATOMS: atom_id res chain seq x y z
N ASP A 1 -0.82 25.62 -15.97
CA ASP A 1 -2.28 25.90 -16.07
C ASP A 1 -3.03 24.62 -15.71
N MET A 2 -3.33 24.44 -14.41
CA MET A 2 -4.07 23.25 -13.91
C MET A 2 -5.53 23.18 -14.38
N ALA A 3 -5.98 24.10 -15.21
CA ALA A 3 -7.33 24.11 -15.78
C ALA A 3 -7.51 23.22 -17.03
N ALA A 4 -6.43 22.71 -17.61
CA ALA A 4 -6.48 21.92 -18.86
C ALA A 4 -6.39 20.41 -18.64
N ASP A 5 -5.86 19.94 -17.51
CA ASP A 5 -5.61 18.51 -17.28
C ASP A 5 -6.71 17.87 -16.42
N THR A 6 -7.25 16.76 -16.88
CA THR A 6 -8.22 15.98 -16.12
C THR A 6 -7.51 15.15 -15.05
N LEU A 7 -7.78 15.41 -13.77
CA LEU A 7 -7.38 14.56 -12.66
C LEU A 7 -8.33 13.37 -12.56
N THR A 8 -7.81 12.16 -12.67
CA THR A 8 -8.58 10.93 -12.44
C THR A 8 -8.20 10.31 -11.09
N ILE A 9 -9.19 10.10 -10.23
CA ILE A 9 -9.04 9.45 -8.94
C ILE A 9 -9.49 8.01 -9.10
N TYR A 10 -8.57 7.07 -8.89
CA TYR A 10 -8.84 5.64 -8.88
C TYR A 10 -9.01 5.15 -7.43
N GLY A 11 -9.98 4.31 -7.18
CA GLY A 11 -10.21 3.72 -5.87
C GLY A 11 -11.39 2.75 -5.90
N ASN A 12 -11.64 2.04 -4.82
CA ASN A 12 -12.83 1.20 -4.74
C ASN A 12 -14.12 2.05 -4.87
N ARG A 13 -15.25 1.39 -5.04
CA ARG A 13 -16.54 2.07 -5.23
C ARG A 13 -16.88 3.03 -4.08
N GLU A 14 -16.62 2.62 -2.84
CA GLU A 14 -16.90 3.44 -1.66
C GLU A 14 -16.08 4.76 -1.68
N VAL A 15 -14.78 4.68 -1.97
CA VAL A 15 -13.93 5.87 -2.12
C VAL A 15 -14.45 6.80 -3.21
N CYS A 16 -14.84 6.24 -4.36
CA CYS A 16 -15.40 7.02 -5.47
C CYS A 16 -16.73 7.69 -5.10
N ASP A 17 -17.59 6.99 -4.37
CA ASP A 17 -18.89 7.51 -3.94
C ASP A 17 -18.72 8.61 -2.89
N VAL A 18 -17.91 8.37 -1.85
CA VAL A 18 -17.59 9.38 -0.82
C VAL A 18 -16.95 10.62 -1.43
N PHE A 19 -16.01 10.44 -2.38
CA PHE A 19 -15.41 11.57 -3.08
C PHE A 19 -16.47 12.40 -3.81
N ARG A 20 -17.39 11.77 -4.56
CA ARG A 20 -18.44 12.48 -5.30
C ARG A 20 -19.43 13.19 -4.38
N GLU A 21 -19.82 12.55 -3.29
CA GLU A 21 -20.85 13.06 -2.39
C GLU A 21 -20.36 14.13 -1.42
N CYS A 22 -19.14 13.98 -0.93
CA CYS A 22 -18.56 14.85 0.10
C CYS A 22 -17.54 15.82 -0.49
N THR A 23 -16.39 15.31 -0.90
CA THR A 23 -15.23 16.14 -1.28
C THR A 23 -15.52 17.02 -2.50
N ARG A 24 -16.21 16.49 -3.50
CA ARG A 24 -16.52 17.25 -4.71
C ARG A 24 -17.46 18.44 -4.45
N ARG A 25 -18.29 18.39 -3.42
CA ARG A 25 -19.18 19.52 -3.06
C ARG A 25 -18.40 20.76 -2.66
N GLU A 26 -17.25 20.57 -1.99
CA GLU A 26 -16.39 21.64 -1.49
C GLU A 26 -15.53 22.28 -2.60
N MET A 27 -15.44 21.65 -3.77
CA MET A 27 -14.63 22.15 -4.87
C MET A 27 -15.33 23.30 -5.62
N LYS A 28 -14.54 24.24 -6.15
CA LYS A 28 -15.03 25.24 -7.12
C LYS A 28 -15.50 24.56 -8.40
N ASP A 29 -16.51 25.08 -9.06
CA ASP A 29 -17.09 24.47 -10.28
C ASP A 29 -16.08 24.34 -11.42
N SER A 30 -15.15 25.29 -11.54
CA SER A 30 -14.03 25.21 -12.50
C SER A 30 -13.10 24.02 -12.28
N VAL A 31 -12.99 23.53 -11.04
CA VAL A 31 -12.18 22.35 -10.69
C VAL A 31 -12.99 21.07 -10.86
N LYS A 32 -14.27 21.10 -10.49
CA LYS A 32 -15.18 19.92 -10.61
C LYS A 32 -15.21 19.35 -12.02
N ALA A 33 -15.19 20.20 -13.04
CA ALA A 33 -15.24 19.79 -14.43
C ALA A 33 -14.03 18.94 -14.86
N ASN A 34 -12.89 19.14 -14.17
CA ASN A 34 -11.61 18.49 -14.50
C ASN A 34 -11.25 17.33 -13.53
N VAL A 35 -12.16 16.94 -12.63
CA VAL A 35 -11.93 15.82 -11.70
C VAL A 35 -12.98 14.74 -11.92
N ARG A 36 -12.51 13.52 -12.15
CA ARG A 36 -13.36 12.33 -12.29
C ARG A 36 -12.89 11.20 -11.39
N THR A 37 -13.80 10.28 -11.10
CA THR A 37 -13.51 9.06 -10.35
C THR A 37 -13.65 7.84 -11.25
N MET A 38 -12.77 6.86 -11.07
CA MET A 38 -12.80 5.56 -11.74
C MET A 38 -12.78 4.46 -10.67
N PRO A 39 -13.91 3.74 -10.47
CA PRO A 39 -13.94 2.64 -9.53
C PRO A 39 -13.03 1.50 -10.01
N VAL A 40 -12.31 0.92 -9.05
CA VAL A 40 -11.40 -0.22 -9.23
C VAL A 40 -11.86 -1.35 -8.33
N GLY A 41 -11.94 -2.55 -8.87
CA GLY A 41 -12.20 -3.78 -8.12
C GLY A 41 -10.91 -4.49 -7.71
N ALA A 42 -11.07 -5.63 -7.05
CA ALA A 42 -9.98 -6.54 -6.74
C ALA A 42 -9.53 -7.31 -8.00
N PHE A 43 -8.22 -7.62 -8.09
CA PHE A 43 -7.60 -8.38 -9.16
C PHE A 43 -7.70 -7.72 -10.55
N GLU A 44 -7.75 -6.40 -10.58
CA GLU A 44 -7.76 -5.63 -11.80
C GLU A 44 -6.35 -5.10 -12.14
N GLU A 45 -6.08 -4.97 -13.44
CA GLU A 45 -4.94 -4.23 -13.98
C GLU A 45 -5.45 -2.90 -14.54
N ILE A 46 -4.86 -1.79 -14.07
CA ILE A 46 -5.10 -0.46 -14.60
C ILE A 46 -3.84 -0.03 -15.34
N ALA A 47 -4.00 0.28 -16.62
CA ALA A 47 -2.90 0.76 -17.47
C ALA A 47 -3.14 2.21 -17.89
N PHE A 48 -2.15 3.07 -17.69
CA PHE A 48 -2.16 4.44 -18.15
C PHE A 48 -0.74 4.93 -18.42
N ASP A 49 -0.50 5.46 -19.61
CA ASP A 49 0.82 5.86 -20.08
C ASP A 49 1.88 4.77 -19.85
N ASP A 50 2.93 5.08 -19.11
CA ASP A 50 4.03 4.17 -18.73
C ASP A 50 3.79 3.43 -17.40
N TRP A 51 2.59 3.54 -16.81
CA TRP A 51 2.22 2.92 -15.54
C TRP A 51 1.36 1.67 -15.73
N ARG A 52 1.54 0.71 -14.81
CA ARG A 52 0.65 -0.42 -14.55
C ARG A 52 0.39 -0.50 -13.06
N VAL A 53 -0.87 -0.62 -12.69
CA VAL A 53 -1.28 -0.80 -11.28
C VAL A 53 -2.13 -2.05 -11.20
N TYR A 54 -1.75 -2.95 -10.31
CA TYR A 54 -2.48 -4.18 -10.02
C TYR A 54 -3.09 -4.05 -8.64
N SER A 55 -4.40 -4.21 -8.53
CA SER A 55 -5.15 -4.13 -7.28
C SER A 55 -5.45 -5.51 -6.72
N MET A 56 -5.46 -5.64 -5.40
CA MET A 56 -5.81 -6.89 -4.72
C MET A 56 -6.42 -6.60 -3.35
N PRO A 57 -7.22 -7.53 -2.77
CA PRO A 57 -7.83 -7.34 -1.46
C PRO A 57 -6.85 -7.10 -0.34
N ALA A 58 -7.24 -6.26 0.62
CA ALA A 58 -6.59 -6.06 1.91
C ALA A 58 -7.43 -6.67 3.04
N GLN A 59 -6.84 -6.85 4.21
CA GLN A 59 -7.55 -7.16 5.45
C GLN A 59 -7.69 -5.88 6.28
N HIS A 60 -8.80 -5.17 6.06
CA HIS A 60 -9.08 -3.91 6.76
C HIS A 60 -10.58 -3.75 7.01
N SER A 61 -10.98 -2.75 7.82
CA SER A 61 -12.39 -2.54 8.19
C SER A 61 -13.22 -1.76 7.17
N SER A 62 -12.59 -1.14 6.18
CA SER A 62 -13.31 -0.48 5.10
C SER A 62 -13.98 -1.50 4.19
N LYS A 63 -14.98 -1.06 3.43
CA LYS A 63 -15.63 -1.92 2.43
C LYS A 63 -14.70 -2.10 1.23
N ASP A 64 -14.46 -3.35 0.86
CA ASP A 64 -13.61 -3.72 -0.29
C ASP A 64 -12.23 -3.03 -0.31
N PRO A 65 -11.43 -3.13 0.80
CA PRO A 65 -10.13 -2.46 0.89
C PRO A 65 -9.13 -3.08 -0.10
N LEU A 66 -8.25 -2.24 -0.67
CA LEU A 66 -7.34 -2.65 -1.73
C LEU A 66 -5.87 -2.37 -1.38
N LEU A 67 -5.01 -3.31 -1.75
CA LEU A 67 -3.56 -3.18 -1.84
C LEU A 67 -3.16 -3.01 -3.31
N TYR A 68 -1.93 -2.52 -3.56
CA TYR A 68 -1.50 -2.20 -4.92
C TYR A 68 -0.06 -2.65 -5.19
N LEU A 69 0.15 -3.28 -6.36
CA LEU A 69 1.47 -3.39 -6.98
C LEU A 69 1.52 -2.36 -8.12
N ILE A 70 2.48 -1.44 -8.05
CA ILE A 70 2.64 -0.34 -9.00
C ILE A 70 3.92 -0.59 -9.80
N GLU A 71 3.81 -0.58 -11.13
CA GLU A 71 4.94 -0.76 -12.04
C GLU A 71 5.10 0.49 -12.93
N ARG A 72 6.35 0.96 -13.04
CA ARG A 72 6.74 2.01 -13.98
C ARG A 72 8.18 1.80 -14.43
N ASN A 73 8.46 1.91 -15.72
CA ASN A 73 9.82 1.78 -16.28
C ASN A 73 10.56 0.50 -15.83
N GLY A 74 9.84 -0.61 -15.68
CA GLY A 74 10.40 -1.88 -15.23
C GLY A 74 10.69 -1.96 -13.72
N LYS A 75 10.45 -0.89 -12.96
CA LYS A 75 10.54 -0.85 -11.49
C LYS A 75 9.18 -1.09 -10.87
N ARG A 76 9.15 -1.74 -9.70
CA ARG A 76 7.92 -2.18 -9.03
C ARG A 76 7.92 -1.83 -7.56
N TYR A 77 6.85 -1.20 -7.15
CA TYR A 77 6.55 -0.85 -5.77
C TYR A 77 5.30 -1.60 -5.30
N LEU A 78 5.43 -2.42 -4.27
CA LEU A 78 4.33 -3.12 -3.62
C LEU A 78 3.92 -2.36 -2.36
N HIS A 79 2.72 -1.80 -2.38
CA HIS A 79 2.13 -1.02 -1.30
C HIS A 79 1.20 -1.90 -0.45
N LEU A 80 1.64 -2.24 0.76
CA LEU A 80 0.94 -3.09 1.73
C LEU A 80 0.66 -2.32 3.02
N CYS A 81 0.14 -1.09 2.89
CA CYS A 81 -0.23 -0.27 4.03
C CYS A 81 -1.73 -0.33 4.28
N ASP A 82 -2.10 -0.08 5.54
CA ASP A 82 -3.46 -0.15 6.03
C ASP A 82 -4.08 -1.55 5.85
N THR A 83 -3.34 -2.54 6.30
CA THR A 83 -3.78 -3.95 6.23
C THR A 83 -3.22 -4.77 7.38
N GLY A 84 -4.01 -5.73 7.82
CA GLY A 84 -3.52 -6.85 8.61
C GLY A 84 -2.81 -7.90 7.75
N ARG A 85 -3.00 -9.18 8.06
CA ARG A 85 -2.43 -10.27 7.25
C ARG A 85 -2.88 -10.13 5.79
N ILE A 86 -1.94 -10.23 4.84
CA ILE A 86 -2.30 -10.25 3.42
C ILE A 86 -3.16 -11.49 3.15
N PRO A 87 -4.37 -11.34 2.55
CA PRO A 87 -5.23 -12.45 2.17
C PRO A 87 -4.53 -13.48 1.28
N ASP A 88 -4.92 -14.73 1.38
CA ASP A 88 -4.25 -15.80 0.64
C ASP A 88 -4.50 -15.72 -0.87
N ASP A 89 -5.68 -15.26 -1.29
CA ASP A 89 -6.01 -14.97 -2.69
C ASP A 89 -5.17 -13.83 -3.26
N SER A 90 -4.89 -12.78 -2.48
CA SER A 90 -3.96 -11.70 -2.85
C SER A 90 -2.53 -12.20 -3.01
N MET A 91 -2.09 -13.12 -2.15
CA MET A 91 -0.78 -13.76 -2.29
C MET A 91 -0.69 -14.64 -3.54
N GLU A 92 -1.73 -15.43 -3.85
CA GLU A 92 -1.76 -16.23 -5.07
C GLU A 92 -1.82 -15.35 -6.32
N PHE A 93 -2.53 -14.24 -6.29
CA PHE A 93 -2.53 -13.26 -7.37
C PHE A 93 -1.13 -12.67 -7.60
N LEU A 94 -0.45 -12.20 -6.56
CA LEU A 94 0.94 -11.69 -6.65
C LEU A 94 1.89 -12.75 -7.24
N LYS A 95 1.78 -13.99 -6.79
CA LYS A 95 2.58 -15.11 -7.30
C LYS A 95 2.29 -15.40 -8.78
N ALA A 96 1.03 -15.34 -9.19
CA ALA A 96 0.60 -15.55 -10.58
C ALA A 96 1.12 -14.47 -11.53
N LEU A 97 1.27 -13.22 -11.06
CA LEU A 97 1.85 -12.13 -11.82
C LEU A 97 3.33 -12.37 -12.19
N LYS A 98 4.05 -13.21 -11.44
CA LYS A 98 5.50 -13.48 -11.62
C LYS A 98 6.35 -12.20 -11.67
N LYS A 99 5.97 -11.19 -10.90
CA LYS A 99 6.63 -9.89 -10.84
C LYS A 99 7.30 -9.70 -9.48
N ARG A 100 8.62 -9.53 -9.48
CA ARG A 100 9.38 -9.18 -8.29
C ARG A 100 9.24 -7.68 -8.00
N ALA A 101 8.99 -7.33 -6.76
CA ALA A 101 8.98 -5.94 -6.30
C ALA A 101 10.42 -5.45 -6.00
N ASP A 102 10.74 -4.23 -6.37
CA ASP A 102 12.00 -3.55 -6.01
C ASP A 102 11.90 -2.92 -4.62
N VAL A 103 10.72 -2.40 -4.28
CA VAL A 103 10.38 -1.86 -2.96
C VAL A 103 9.06 -2.44 -2.48
N VAL A 104 8.99 -2.77 -1.20
CA VAL A 104 7.76 -3.10 -0.47
C VAL A 104 7.62 -2.12 0.69
N SER A 105 6.50 -1.40 0.80
CA SER A 105 6.10 -0.74 2.05
C SER A 105 5.07 -1.61 2.75
N CYS A 106 5.29 -1.87 4.03
CA CYS A 106 4.48 -2.78 4.81
C CYS A 106 3.94 -2.07 6.05
N ASP A 107 2.64 -2.27 6.33
CA ASP A 107 2.02 -1.86 7.58
C ASP A 107 2.79 -2.40 8.77
N CYS A 108 3.05 -1.55 9.76
CA CYS A 108 3.66 -1.92 11.02
C CYS A 108 3.13 -1.06 12.18
N THR A 109 1.82 -0.82 12.17
CA THR A 109 1.11 0.03 13.11
C THR A 109 1.37 -0.35 14.56
N PHE A 110 1.40 -1.67 14.85
CA PHE A 110 1.58 -2.16 16.24
C PHE A 110 3.04 -2.28 16.65
N LEU A 111 3.99 -2.10 15.74
CA LEU A 111 5.43 -2.22 15.99
C LEU A 111 5.77 -3.50 16.80
N TRP A 112 6.07 -3.38 18.09
CA TRP A 112 6.45 -4.49 18.97
C TRP A 112 5.27 -5.29 19.54
N GLU A 113 4.05 -4.74 19.46
CA GLU A 113 2.86 -5.42 19.93
C GLU A 113 2.45 -6.53 18.96
N GLU A 114 1.93 -7.62 19.49
CA GLU A 114 1.48 -8.76 18.70
C GLU A 114 0.07 -8.50 18.18
N ALA A 115 -0.09 -8.58 16.87
CA ALA A 115 -1.38 -8.44 16.21
C ALA A 115 -2.20 -9.74 16.31
N ALA A 116 -3.50 -9.62 16.59
CA ALA A 116 -4.43 -10.74 16.49
C ALA A 116 -4.55 -11.21 15.01
N PRO A 117 -4.92 -12.48 14.77
CA PRO A 117 -5.03 -13.02 13.39
C PRO A 117 -6.01 -12.26 12.49
N ASP A 118 -7.04 -11.65 13.08
CA ASP A 118 -8.07 -10.83 12.43
C ASP A 118 -7.81 -9.32 12.55
N ALA A 119 -6.64 -8.94 13.05
CA ALA A 119 -6.27 -7.53 13.18
C ALA A 119 -6.25 -6.84 11.81
N ARG A 120 -6.59 -5.55 11.82
CA ARG A 120 -6.62 -4.70 10.63
C ARG A 120 -5.26 -4.12 10.24
N HIS A 121 -4.28 -4.31 11.11
CA HIS A 121 -2.91 -3.82 10.98
C HIS A 121 -1.92 -4.89 11.41
N MET A 122 -0.65 -4.69 11.06
CA MET A 122 0.45 -5.58 11.42
C MET A 122 1.36 -4.99 12.51
N GLY A 123 2.05 -5.88 13.21
CA GLY A 123 3.25 -5.60 13.99
C GLY A 123 4.49 -6.19 13.31
N LEU A 124 5.64 -6.10 13.97
CA LEU A 124 6.93 -6.58 13.43
C LEU A 124 6.92 -8.08 13.11
N LYS A 125 6.29 -8.90 13.95
CA LYS A 125 6.19 -10.34 13.70
C LYS A 125 5.38 -10.67 12.45
N GLU A 126 4.27 -9.96 12.24
CA GLU A 126 3.41 -10.14 11.06
C GLU A 126 4.09 -9.60 9.80
N ALA A 127 4.77 -8.45 9.89
CA ALA A 127 5.58 -7.91 8.80
C ALA A 127 6.70 -8.89 8.39
N ALA A 128 7.38 -9.51 9.35
CA ALA A 128 8.39 -10.53 9.08
C ALA A 128 7.80 -11.80 8.43
N ARG A 129 6.62 -12.26 8.90
CA ARG A 129 5.90 -13.38 8.26
C ARG A 129 5.49 -13.03 6.84
N THR A 130 5.04 -11.80 6.61
CA THR A 130 4.68 -11.27 5.29
C THR A 130 5.88 -11.25 4.35
N ALA A 131 7.03 -10.71 4.80
CA ALA A 131 8.28 -10.76 4.03
C ALA A 131 8.67 -12.20 3.65
N GLY A 132 8.55 -13.15 4.58
CA GLY A 132 8.79 -14.57 4.32
C GLY A 132 7.82 -15.18 3.31
N ARG A 133 6.53 -14.80 3.34
CA ARG A 133 5.53 -15.25 2.34
C ARG A 133 5.86 -14.70 0.95
N LEU A 134 6.20 -13.40 0.84
CA LEU A 134 6.57 -12.74 -0.41
C LEU A 134 7.83 -13.37 -1.04
N ARG A 135 8.84 -13.70 -0.23
CA ARG A 135 10.04 -14.41 -0.71
C ARG A 135 9.69 -15.79 -1.28
N ARG A 136 8.91 -16.58 -0.54
CA ARG A 136 8.48 -17.92 -1.02
C ARG A 136 7.62 -17.85 -2.29
N ALA A 137 6.88 -16.76 -2.48
CA ALA A 137 6.08 -16.53 -3.68
C ALA A 137 6.90 -15.99 -4.87
N GLY A 138 8.19 -15.66 -4.69
CA GLY A 138 9.04 -15.05 -5.72
C GLY A 138 8.71 -13.58 -5.99
N VAL A 139 7.97 -12.94 -5.09
CA VAL A 139 7.57 -11.52 -5.19
C VAL A 139 8.68 -10.60 -4.67
N MET A 140 9.53 -11.10 -3.78
CA MET A 140 10.73 -10.38 -3.30
C MET A 140 11.93 -11.30 -3.17
N ASP A 141 13.11 -10.73 -3.24
CA ASP A 141 14.41 -11.37 -3.03
C ASP A 141 15.31 -10.48 -2.16
N ASP A 142 16.61 -10.79 -2.10
CA ASP A 142 17.58 -10.02 -1.30
C ASP A 142 17.87 -8.62 -1.86
N GLY A 143 17.54 -8.37 -3.13
CA GLY A 143 17.61 -7.04 -3.75
C GLY A 143 16.38 -6.17 -3.47
N THR A 144 15.33 -6.71 -2.89
CA THR A 144 14.10 -5.97 -2.58
C THR A 144 14.27 -5.14 -1.30
N LYS A 145 14.02 -3.85 -1.36
CA LYS A 145 13.96 -2.99 -0.18
C LYS A 145 12.63 -3.19 0.54
N PHE A 146 12.69 -3.68 1.78
CA PHE A 146 11.49 -3.88 2.60
C PHE A 146 11.42 -2.79 3.67
N ALA A 147 10.46 -1.89 3.54
CA ALA A 147 10.23 -0.79 4.45
C ALA A 147 8.99 -1.04 5.31
N ILE A 148 9.12 -0.84 6.62
CA ILE A 148 7.99 -0.79 7.55
C ILE A 148 7.56 0.65 7.73
N THR A 149 6.24 0.87 7.79
CA THR A 149 5.65 2.21 7.85
C THR A 149 4.30 2.17 8.57
N HIS A 150 3.52 3.25 8.49
CA HIS A 150 2.20 3.38 9.08
C HIS A 150 2.22 3.44 10.62
N PHE A 151 3.27 4.04 11.20
CA PHE A 151 3.40 4.23 12.64
C PHE A 151 2.41 5.30 13.12
N PRO A 152 1.45 4.97 14.01
CA PRO A 152 0.47 5.94 14.46
C PRO A 152 1.05 6.84 15.54
N HIS A 153 0.68 8.11 15.53
CA HIS A 153 1.11 9.07 16.56
C HIS A 153 0.54 8.78 17.95
N ASN A 154 -0.57 8.06 18.07
CA ASN A 154 -1.22 7.73 19.32
C ASN A 154 -0.52 6.60 20.10
N SER A 155 0.13 5.65 19.41
CA SER A 155 1.01 4.65 20.05
C SER A 155 2.41 5.20 20.34
N ARG A 156 2.76 6.36 19.77
CA ARG A 156 4.03 7.09 19.97
C ARG A 156 5.24 6.17 20.02
N PRO A 157 5.53 5.40 18.97
CA PRO A 157 6.74 4.62 18.98
C PRO A 157 7.93 5.54 19.17
N SER A 158 8.76 5.26 20.20
CA SER A 158 9.97 6.05 20.40
C SER A 158 10.94 5.82 19.23
N GLN A 159 11.76 6.81 18.92
CA GLN A 159 12.83 6.67 17.92
C GLN A 159 13.68 5.44 18.19
N GLU A 160 14.03 5.19 19.47
CA GLU A 160 14.80 4.02 19.89
C GLU A 160 14.08 2.69 19.58
N ALA A 161 12.77 2.61 19.76
CA ALA A 161 11.98 1.42 19.44
C ALA A 161 11.96 1.13 17.94
N VAL A 162 11.91 2.16 17.11
CA VAL A 162 11.96 2.06 15.63
C VAL A 162 13.36 1.64 15.17
N GLU A 163 14.42 2.28 15.65
CA GLU A 163 15.81 1.92 15.35
C GLU A 163 16.16 0.49 15.81
N ARG A 164 15.59 0.07 16.93
CA ARG A 164 15.71 -1.31 17.39
C ARG A 164 15.07 -2.28 16.39
N ALA A 165 13.90 -1.96 15.84
CA ALA A 165 13.24 -2.78 14.83
C ALA A 165 14.10 -2.93 13.56
N GLU A 166 14.74 -1.86 13.10
CA GLU A 166 15.69 -1.91 11.99
C GLU A 166 16.86 -2.86 12.28
N ARG A 167 17.47 -2.74 13.45
CA ARG A 167 18.60 -3.59 13.83
C ARG A 167 18.24 -5.07 13.98
N GLU A 168 17.09 -5.38 14.56
CA GLU A 168 16.70 -6.78 14.83
C GLU A 168 16.10 -7.50 13.63
N TYR A 169 15.37 -6.79 12.75
CA TYR A 169 14.68 -7.39 11.62
C TYR A 169 15.33 -7.10 10.27
N GLY A 170 16.26 -6.14 10.20
CA GLY A 170 16.87 -5.71 8.94
C GLY A 170 15.90 -4.99 7.99
N PHE A 171 14.80 -4.46 8.52
CA PHE A 171 13.84 -3.67 7.76
C PHE A 171 14.28 -2.21 7.71
N ILE A 172 13.81 -1.49 6.70
CA ILE A 172 13.96 -0.03 6.63
C ILE A 172 12.78 0.57 7.39
N ALA A 173 13.01 1.36 8.43
CA ALA A 173 11.94 2.10 9.08
C ALA A 173 11.69 3.42 8.33
N ALA A 174 10.53 3.52 7.69
CA ALA A 174 10.20 4.72 6.92
C ALA A 174 9.84 5.90 7.84
N TYR A 175 10.20 7.10 7.42
CA TYR A 175 9.87 8.35 8.10
C TYR A 175 9.45 9.42 7.09
N ASP A 176 8.75 10.45 7.56
CA ASP A 176 8.26 11.53 6.72
C ASP A 176 9.40 12.28 6.02
N GLY A 177 9.33 12.39 4.71
CA GLY A 177 10.37 12.99 3.88
C GLY A 177 11.48 12.04 3.44
N MET A 178 11.44 10.74 3.82
CA MET A 178 12.39 9.74 3.36
C MET A 178 12.33 9.53 1.85
N THR A 179 13.48 9.42 1.21
CA THR A 179 13.60 9.03 -0.20
C THR A 179 14.30 7.69 -0.31
N LEU A 180 13.73 6.76 -1.07
CA LEU A 180 14.32 5.47 -1.43
C LEU A 180 14.55 5.42 -2.94
N GLU A 181 15.80 5.35 -3.37
CA GLU A 181 16.14 5.13 -4.79
C GLU A 181 15.98 3.64 -5.14
N ILE A 182 15.46 3.33 -6.34
CA ILE A 182 15.21 1.97 -6.84
C ILE A 182 15.68 1.78 -8.30
#